data_e855939cd54c8908d1888d2c34afbd26
#
_entry.id   e855939cd54c8908d1888d2c34afbd26
#
_cell.length_a   1.000
_cell.length_b   1.000
_cell.length_c   1.000
_cell.angle_alpha   90.00
_cell.angle_beta   90.00
_cell.angle_gamma   90.00
#
_symmetry.space_group_name_H-M   'P 1'
#
loop_
_entity.id
_entity.type
_entity.pdbx_description
1 polymer ?
#
loop_
_entity_poly.entity_id
_entity_poly.type
_entity_poly.pdbx_seq_one_letter_code
_entity_poly.pdbx_strand_id
1 'polypeptide(L)'
;AIAGLKNKGAKKFIIDLRENSGGFMDQAINMVNEFLPANRLIVYAEGKAYKRFEAMSDGKGSCIHEPLAVLIDEFSASASEIFSGAIQDNDRGIIVGRRSFGKGLVQQQFTLSDGSAVRLTVARYFTPSGRCIQKPYELGKADEYEKDFLNRLMHGDAGNKDSIQHAD
;
A
#
# COMPACT_ATOMS: atom_id res chain seq x y z
N ALA A 1 10.05 17.13 5.33
CA ALA A 1 10.75 16.95 4.03
C ALA A 1 10.07 17.76 2.90
N ILE A 2 8.78 17.53 2.59
CA ILE A 2 8.04 18.18 1.46
C ILE A 2 8.08 19.70 1.55
N ALA A 3 7.72 20.30 2.69
CA ALA A 3 7.77 21.75 2.86
C ALA A 3 9.16 22.35 2.57
N GLY A 4 10.22 21.67 3.00
CA GLY A 4 11.60 22.11 2.73
C GLY A 4 11.95 22.05 1.24
N LEU A 5 11.41 21.06 0.51
CA LEU A 5 11.61 20.95 -0.95
C LEU A 5 10.82 22.04 -1.69
N LYS A 6 9.58 22.31 -1.29
CA LYS A 6 8.76 23.41 -1.84
C LYS A 6 9.44 24.76 -1.64
N ASN A 7 9.98 25.02 -0.47
CA ASN A 7 10.73 26.27 -0.18
C ASN A 7 11.99 26.42 -1.06
N LYS A 8 12.54 25.29 -1.55
CA LYS A 8 13.65 25.26 -2.53
C LYS A 8 13.17 25.29 -3.98
N GLY A 9 11.87 25.46 -4.23
CA GLY A 9 11.29 25.60 -5.55
C GLY A 9 10.86 24.30 -6.22
N ALA A 10 10.76 23.19 -5.50
CA ALA A 10 10.23 21.94 -6.06
C ALA A 10 8.76 22.09 -6.44
N LYS A 11 8.43 21.72 -7.68
CA LYS A 11 7.09 21.78 -8.27
C LYS A 11 6.55 20.43 -8.72
N LYS A 12 7.36 19.37 -8.65
CA LYS A 12 7.02 18.00 -9.02
C LYS A 12 7.68 17.07 -8.02
N PHE A 13 7.03 15.97 -7.69
CA PHE A 13 7.49 15.06 -6.65
C PHE A 13 7.62 13.63 -7.18
N ILE A 14 8.67 12.98 -6.76
CA ILE A 14 8.85 11.54 -6.90
C ILE A 14 8.97 10.98 -5.49
N ILE A 15 8.09 10.04 -5.16
CA ILE A 15 8.14 9.28 -3.90
C ILE A 15 8.72 7.91 -4.24
N ASP A 16 9.89 7.62 -3.73
CA ASP A 16 10.55 6.33 -3.94
C ASP A 16 10.24 5.40 -2.77
N LEU A 17 9.44 4.36 -3.04
CA LEU A 17 9.07 3.30 -2.10
C LEU A 17 9.68 1.95 -2.48
N ARG A 18 10.64 1.93 -3.39
CA ARG A 18 11.36 0.70 -3.70
C ARG A 18 12.12 0.22 -2.46
N GLU A 19 12.15 -1.08 -2.26
CA GLU A 19 12.76 -1.73 -1.07
C GLU A 19 12.13 -1.30 0.27
N ASN A 20 10.99 -0.62 0.25
CA ASN A 20 10.30 -0.16 1.45
C ASN A 20 9.22 -1.17 1.88
N SER A 21 9.52 -1.97 2.89
CA SER A 21 8.62 -2.99 3.43
C SER A 21 7.39 -2.45 4.19
N GLY A 22 7.22 -1.14 4.23
CA GLY A 22 6.12 -0.45 4.88
C GLY A 22 6.44 0.08 6.26
N GLY A 23 5.42 0.15 7.11
CA GLY A 23 5.48 0.71 8.45
C GLY A 23 4.09 0.85 9.05
N PHE A 24 3.84 1.92 9.77
CA PHE A 24 2.56 2.17 10.42
C PHE A 24 1.52 2.71 9.43
N MET A 25 0.30 2.20 9.53
CA MET A 25 -0.82 2.61 8.67
C MET A 25 -1.16 4.10 8.80
N ASP A 26 -1.17 4.63 10.02
CA ASP A 26 -1.43 6.05 10.29
C ASP A 26 -0.40 6.96 9.61
N GLN A 27 0.85 6.55 9.53
CA GLN A 27 1.88 7.28 8.80
C GLN A 27 1.64 7.25 7.28
N ALA A 28 1.20 6.12 6.73
CA ALA A 28 0.81 6.04 5.32
C ALA A 28 -0.38 6.96 5.03
N ILE A 29 -1.42 6.95 5.88
CA ILE A 29 -2.57 7.84 5.77
C ILE A 29 -2.14 9.31 5.80
N ASN A 30 -1.26 9.68 6.73
CA ASN A 30 -0.73 11.04 6.82
C ASN A 30 0.08 11.44 5.58
N MET A 31 0.85 10.52 5.02
CA MET A 31 1.56 10.77 3.76
C MET A 31 0.59 10.96 2.58
N VAL A 32 -0.45 10.14 2.49
CA VAL A 32 -1.48 10.27 1.44
C VAL A 32 -2.22 11.60 1.55
N ASN A 33 -2.51 12.06 2.78
CA ASN A 33 -3.15 13.35 3.03
C ASN A 33 -2.39 14.55 2.45
N GLU A 34 -1.05 14.45 2.30
CA GLU A 34 -0.28 15.50 1.64
C GLU A 34 -0.64 15.70 0.15
N PHE A 35 -1.22 14.67 -0.49
CA PHE A 35 -1.42 14.63 -1.93
C PHE A 35 -2.88 14.54 -2.36
N LEU A 36 -3.81 14.09 -1.51
CA LEU A 36 -5.22 13.93 -1.88
C LEU A 36 -6.08 15.12 -1.43
N PRO A 37 -7.04 15.54 -2.26
CA PRO A 37 -8.09 16.46 -1.81
C PRO A 37 -8.97 15.80 -0.75
N ALA A 38 -9.76 16.58 -0.01
CA ALA A 38 -10.65 16.08 1.03
C ALA A 38 -11.65 15.04 0.53
N ASN A 39 -12.08 14.14 1.42
CA ASN A 39 -13.14 13.16 1.20
C ASN A 39 -12.83 12.13 0.10
N ARG A 40 -11.57 11.78 -0.08
CA ARG A 40 -11.16 10.65 -0.91
C ARG A 40 -10.87 9.46 -0.03
N LEU A 41 -11.35 8.27 -0.43
CA LEU A 41 -11.02 7.04 0.28
C LEU A 41 -9.53 6.74 0.07
N ILE A 42 -8.82 6.47 1.17
CA ILE A 42 -7.40 6.11 1.16
C ILE A 42 -7.24 4.59 1.18
N VAL A 43 -7.88 3.95 2.15
CA VAL A 43 -7.84 2.51 2.39
C VAL A 43 -9.04 2.12 3.22
N TYR A 44 -9.52 0.90 3.05
CA TYR A 44 -10.43 0.32 4.01
C TYR A 44 -9.94 -1.06 4.46
N ALA A 45 -10.41 -1.47 5.63
CA ALA A 45 -10.14 -2.79 6.17
C ALA A 45 -11.45 -3.45 6.57
N GLU A 46 -11.59 -4.74 6.26
CA GLU A 46 -12.73 -5.53 6.67
C GLU A 46 -12.37 -6.99 6.93
N GLY A 47 -13.12 -7.65 7.79
CA GLY A 47 -12.95 -9.05 8.13
C GLY A 47 -14.24 -9.66 8.70
N LYS A 48 -14.26 -10.99 8.86
CA LYS A 48 -15.47 -11.73 9.28
C LYS A 48 -16.09 -11.19 10.59
N ALA A 49 -15.25 -10.87 11.58
CA ALA A 49 -15.65 -10.32 12.88
C ALA A 49 -15.08 -8.91 13.11
N TYR A 50 -14.47 -8.31 12.10
CA TYR A 50 -13.87 -6.98 12.18
C TYR A 50 -14.77 -6.00 11.44
N LYS A 51 -15.30 -5.02 12.20
CA LYS A 51 -16.15 -3.98 11.60
C LYS A 51 -15.36 -3.20 10.56
N ARG A 52 -15.95 -2.99 9.39
CA ARG A 52 -15.35 -2.21 8.32
C ARG A 52 -14.87 -0.85 8.86
N PHE A 53 -13.60 -0.58 8.63
CA PHE A 53 -12.92 0.69 8.91
C PHE A 53 -12.55 1.35 7.58
N GLU A 54 -12.80 2.63 7.47
CA GLU A 54 -12.43 3.43 6.29
C GLU A 54 -11.60 4.63 6.71
N ALA A 55 -10.50 4.86 6.02
CA ALA A 55 -9.68 6.06 6.16
C ALA A 55 -9.95 6.99 4.98
N MET A 56 -10.39 8.20 5.29
CA MET A 56 -10.66 9.25 4.31
C MET A 56 -9.61 10.34 4.40
N SER A 57 -9.29 10.96 3.27
CA SER A 57 -8.39 12.11 3.23
C SER A 57 -9.03 13.38 3.79
N ASP A 58 -8.22 14.23 4.43
CA ASP A 58 -8.66 15.45 5.08
C ASP A 58 -8.51 16.73 4.23
N GLY A 59 -7.79 16.63 3.09
CA GLY A 59 -7.57 17.72 2.15
C GLY A 59 -6.69 18.86 2.66
N LYS A 60 -5.92 18.65 3.73
CA LYS A 60 -5.05 19.67 4.30
C LYS A 60 -3.62 19.64 3.73
N GLY A 61 -3.36 18.74 2.79
CA GLY A 61 -2.05 18.55 2.20
C GLY A 61 -1.57 19.74 1.39
N SER A 62 -0.27 19.88 1.34
CA SER A 62 0.39 21.01 0.64
C SER A 62 0.72 20.70 -0.82
N CYS A 63 0.52 19.46 -1.27
CA CYS A 63 0.88 18.96 -2.61
C CYS A 63 -0.29 18.33 -3.36
N ILE A 64 -1.50 18.86 -3.18
CA ILE A 64 -2.73 18.30 -3.78
C ILE A 64 -2.72 18.40 -5.30
N HIS A 65 -2.06 19.40 -5.89
CA HIS A 65 -2.09 19.68 -7.31
C HIS A 65 -0.75 19.45 -8.03
N GLU A 66 0.33 19.25 -7.30
CA GLU A 66 1.65 19.06 -7.89
C GLU A 66 1.75 17.69 -8.56
N PRO A 67 2.39 17.59 -9.75
CA PRO A 67 2.64 16.32 -10.41
C PRO A 67 3.38 15.34 -9.48
N LEU A 68 2.89 14.11 -9.39
CA LEU A 68 3.38 13.05 -8.52
C LEU A 68 3.65 11.77 -9.31
N ALA A 69 4.82 11.19 -9.06
CA ALA A 69 5.16 9.83 -9.44
C ALA A 69 5.54 9.03 -8.18
N VAL A 70 5.17 7.76 -8.15
CA VAL A 70 5.52 6.84 -7.06
C VAL A 70 6.27 5.67 -7.65
N LEU A 71 7.48 5.41 -7.13
CA LEU A 71 8.29 4.27 -7.53
C LEU A 71 8.06 3.11 -6.57
N ILE A 72 7.75 1.94 -7.10
CA ILE A 72 7.54 0.71 -6.33
C ILE A 72 8.30 -0.47 -6.95
N ASP A 73 8.54 -1.48 -6.14
CA ASP A 73 9.09 -2.76 -6.58
C ASP A 73 8.48 -3.92 -5.78
N GLU A 74 8.98 -5.12 -6.00
CA GLU A 74 8.55 -6.37 -5.35
C GLU A 74 8.78 -6.40 -3.84
N PHE A 75 9.57 -5.49 -3.29
CA PHE A 75 9.81 -5.33 -1.85
C PHE A 75 8.93 -4.25 -1.22
N SER A 76 8.27 -3.43 -2.03
CA SER A 76 7.28 -2.46 -1.55
C SER A 76 6.09 -3.19 -0.93
N ALA A 77 5.87 -3.03 0.38
CA ALA A 77 4.88 -3.82 1.11
C ALA A 77 4.06 -3.00 2.12
N SER A 78 2.89 -3.50 2.52
CA SER A 78 2.11 -2.98 3.65
C SER A 78 1.77 -1.48 3.51
N ALA A 79 2.28 -0.60 4.37
CA ALA A 79 2.03 0.84 4.33
C ALA A 79 2.43 1.48 2.98
N SER A 80 3.48 0.97 2.32
CA SER A 80 3.87 1.40 0.97
C SER A 80 2.81 1.05 -0.07
N GLU A 81 2.13 -0.09 0.10
CA GLU A 81 1.04 -0.53 -0.78
C GLU A 81 -0.25 0.25 -0.52
N ILE A 82 -0.52 0.64 0.74
CA ILE A 82 -1.62 1.55 1.08
C ILE A 82 -1.39 2.90 0.38
N PHE A 83 -0.19 3.47 0.47
CA PHE A 83 0.13 4.73 -0.16
C PHE A 83 0.00 4.65 -1.69
N SER A 84 0.70 3.71 -2.33
CA SER A 84 0.68 3.57 -3.80
C SER A 84 -0.70 3.24 -4.33
N GLY A 85 -1.46 2.36 -3.64
CA GLY A 85 -2.82 2.01 -4.01
C GLY A 85 -3.79 3.20 -3.89
N ALA A 86 -3.66 4.03 -2.84
CA ALA A 86 -4.46 5.24 -2.69
C ALA A 86 -4.19 6.25 -3.80
N ILE A 87 -2.92 6.47 -4.16
CA ILE A 87 -2.53 7.37 -5.25
C ILE A 87 -3.03 6.86 -6.59
N GLN A 88 -2.89 5.56 -6.85
CA GLN A 88 -3.33 4.92 -8.10
C GLN A 88 -4.84 5.01 -8.27
N ASP A 89 -5.60 4.55 -7.29
CA ASP A 89 -7.06 4.39 -7.39
C ASP A 89 -7.83 5.71 -7.31
N ASN A 90 -7.18 6.78 -6.89
CA ASN A 90 -7.73 8.15 -6.95
C ASN A 90 -7.22 8.92 -8.18
N ASP A 91 -6.53 8.30 -9.13
CA ASP A 91 -5.92 8.94 -10.31
C ASP A 91 -5.06 10.15 -9.96
N ARG A 92 -4.42 10.13 -8.78
CA ARG A 92 -3.69 11.28 -8.26
C ARG A 92 -2.27 11.40 -8.81
N GLY A 93 -1.69 10.32 -9.24
CA GLY A 93 -0.33 10.27 -9.76
C GLY A 93 -0.04 8.97 -10.49
N ILE A 94 1.13 8.90 -11.11
CA ILE A 94 1.56 7.71 -11.84
C ILE A 94 2.35 6.77 -10.91
N ILE A 95 2.06 5.48 -11.02
CA ILE A 95 2.83 4.43 -10.35
C ILE A 95 3.80 3.84 -11.37
N VAL A 96 5.07 3.78 -11.00
CA VAL A 96 6.15 3.30 -11.87
C VAL A 96 6.94 2.21 -11.17
N GLY A 97 7.19 1.12 -11.86
CA GLY A 97 8.02 0.03 -11.34
C GLY A 97 7.41 -1.35 -11.55
N ARG A 98 7.57 -2.23 -10.58
CA ARG A 98 7.12 -3.61 -10.64
C ARG A 98 6.01 -3.88 -9.62
N ARG A 99 5.29 -4.98 -9.81
CA ARG A 99 4.25 -5.41 -8.87
C ARG A 99 4.79 -5.51 -7.44
N SER A 100 4.09 -4.89 -6.49
CA SER A 100 4.43 -4.88 -5.08
C SER A 100 4.31 -6.25 -4.42
N PHE A 101 4.70 -6.35 -3.17
CA PHE A 101 4.78 -7.61 -2.41
C PHE A 101 3.41 -8.29 -2.20
N GLY A 102 2.37 -7.53 -1.86
CA GLY A 102 1.04 -8.05 -1.55
C GLY A 102 0.86 -8.40 -0.06
N LYS A 103 1.22 -7.49 0.87
CA LYS A 103 1.06 -7.66 2.32
C LYS A 103 -0.08 -6.78 2.84
N GLY A 104 -1.29 -7.33 2.86
CA GLY A 104 -2.51 -6.60 3.22
C GLY A 104 -3.29 -7.18 4.39
N LEU A 105 -2.63 -7.77 5.40
CA LEU A 105 -3.27 -8.34 6.58
C LEU A 105 -3.27 -7.36 7.75
N VAL A 106 -4.44 -7.21 8.39
CA VAL A 106 -4.58 -6.54 9.69
C VAL A 106 -4.38 -7.56 10.78
N GLN A 107 -3.37 -7.36 11.61
CA GLN A 107 -3.06 -8.23 12.73
C GLN A 107 -3.26 -7.50 14.06
N GLN A 108 -3.90 -8.15 15.01
CA GLN A 108 -4.04 -7.69 16.39
C GLN A 108 -3.31 -8.61 17.36
N GLN A 109 -2.69 -8.02 18.35
CA GLN A 109 -2.05 -8.76 19.43
C GLN A 109 -2.97 -8.80 20.65
N PHE A 110 -3.18 -10.00 21.16
CA PHE A 110 -3.94 -10.28 22.39
C PHE A 110 -2.98 -10.78 23.44
N THR A 111 -2.80 -10.01 24.50
CA THR A 111 -1.95 -10.39 25.63
C THR A 111 -2.73 -11.32 26.55
N LEU A 112 -2.13 -12.43 26.95
CA LEU A 112 -2.68 -13.41 27.87
C LEU A 112 -2.31 -13.06 29.32
N SER A 113 -2.97 -13.74 30.30
CA SER A 113 -2.80 -13.45 31.70
C SER A 113 -1.40 -13.77 32.26
N ASP A 114 -0.66 -14.63 31.58
CA ASP A 114 0.72 -15.02 31.93
C ASP A 114 1.79 -14.10 31.28
N GLY A 115 1.35 -13.02 30.55
CA GLY A 115 2.24 -12.10 29.87
C GLY A 115 2.65 -12.54 28.46
N SER A 116 2.31 -13.75 28.05
CA SER A 116 2.45 -14.17 26.65
C SER A 116 1.42 -13.47 25.75
N ALA A 117 1.61 -13.54 24.44
CA ALA A 117 0.68 -12.90 23.51
C ALA A 117 0.44 -13.75 22.26
N VAL A 118 -0.78 -13.65 21.73
CA VAL A 118 -1.16 -14.24 20.46
C VAL A 118 -1.40 -13.11 19.46
N ARG A 119 -0.82 -13.23 18.27
CA ARG A 119 -1.08 -12.30 17.14
C ARG A 119 -1.98 -12.98 16.13
N LEU A 120 -3.18 -12.42 15.95
CA LEU A 120 -4.19 -12.96 15.05
C LEU A 120 -4.43 -12.02 13.86
N THR A 121 -4.60 -12.60 12.69
CA THR A 121 -5.13 -11.88 11.53
C THR A 121 -6.64 -11.72 11.69
N VAL A 122 -7.11 -10.48 11.73
CA VAL A 122 -8.52 -10.13 11.99
C VAL A 122 -9.22 -9.53 10.78
N ALA A 123 -8.47 -8.95 9.83
CA ALA A 123 -9.01 -8.29 8.64
C ALA A 123 -7.99 -8.26 7.50
N ARG A 124 -8.44 -7.79 6.34
CA ARG A 124 -7.61 -7.49 5.17
C ARG A 124 -7.75 -6.03 4.80
N TYR A 125 -6.69 -5.47 4.22
CA TYR A 125 -6.70 -4.14 3.62
C TYR A 125 -7.10 -4.19 2.15
N PHE A 126 -7.88 -3.18 1.76
CA PHE A 126 -8.35 -2.99 0.39
C PHE A 126 -8.05 -1.56 -0.06
N THR A 127 -7.71 -1.42 -1.33
CA THR A 127 -7.54 -0.11 -1.97
C THR A 127 -8.89 0.56 -2.24
N PRO A 128 -8.93 1.85 -2.57
CA PRO A 128 -10.19 2.55 -2.85
C PRO A 128 -11.08 1.88 -3.92
N SER A 129 -10.49 1.26 -4.94
CA SER A 129 -11.22 0.53 -5.98
C SER A 129 -11.72 -0.87 -5.55
N GLY A 130 -11.45 -1.29 -4.31
CA GLY A 130 -11.87 -2.59 -3.79
C GLY A 130 -10.89 -3.73 -4.04
N ARG A 131 -9.71 -3.46 -4.56
CA ARG A 131 -8.68 -4.49 -4.73
C ARG A 131 -8.08 -4.89 -3.39
N CYS A 132 -8.04 -6.20 -3.10
CA CYS A 132 -7.39 -6.70 -1.90
C CYS A 132 -5.87 -6.55 -2.04
N ILE A 133 -5.23 -5.84 -1.09
CA ILE A 133 -3.76 -5.68 -1.08
C ILE A 133 -3.08 -7.03 -0.81
N GLN A 134 -3.71 -7.90 0.00
CA GLN A 134 -3.14 -9.20 0.33
C GLN A 134 -3.11 -10.11 -0.88
N LYS A 135 -1.93 -10.61 -1.25
CA LYS A 135 -1.79 -11.64 -2.28
C LYS A 135 -2.52 -12.92 -1.86
N PRO A 136 -3.06 -13.72 -2.80
CA PRO A 136 -3.79 -14.94 -2.49
C PRO A 136 -2.98 -15.87 -1.58
N TYR A 137 -3.66 -16.47 -0.60
CA TYR A 137 -3.12 -17.49 0.29
C TYR A 137 -4.11 -18.64 0.38
N GLU A 138 -3.64 -19.85 0.13
CA GLU A 138 -4.42 -21.08 0.27
C GLU A 138 -3.84 -21.92 1.40
N LEU A 139 -4.74 -22.48 2.23
CA LEU A 139 -4.35 -23.39 3.31
C LEU A 139 -3.65 -24.64 2.71
N GLY A 140 -2.49 -25.00 3.26
CA GLY A 140 -1.67 -26.12 2.77
C GLY A 140 -0.70 -25.77 1.65
N LYS A 141 -0.70 -24.53 1.13
CA LYS A 141 0.20 -24.08 0.07
C LYS A 141 1.18 -22.98 0.56
N ALA A 142 1.68 -23.13 1.77
CA ALA A 142 2.64 -22.19 2.35
C ALA A 142 3.92 -22.06 1.48
N ASP A 143 4.39 -23.19 0.93
CA ASP A 143 5.57 -23.21 0.05
C ASP A 143 5.35 -22.43 -1.25
N GLU A 144 4.15 -22.48 -1.83
CA GLU A 144 3.82 -21.70 -3.04
C GLU A 144 3.78 -20.21 -2.72
N TYR A 145 3.25 -19.85 -1.56
CA TYR A 145 3.21 -18.47 -1.09
C TYR A 145 4.61 -17.87 -0.89
N GLU A 146 5.53 -18.65 -0.31
CA GLU A 146 6.91 -18.23 -0.10
C GLU A 146 7.70 -18.17 -1.42
N LYS A 147 7.44 -19.11 -2.32
CA LYS A 147 8.08 -19.19 -3.65
C LYS A 147 7.52 -18.18 -4.66
N ASP A 148 6.36 -17.57 -4.40
CA ASP A 148 5.73 -16.58 -5.30
C ASP A 148 6.73 -15.50 -5.75
N PHE A 149 7.52 -14.98 -4.83
CA PHE A 149 8.54 -13.99 -5.14
C PHE A 149 9.63 -14.53 -6.09
N LEU A 150 10.17 -15.72 -5.79
CA LEU A 150 11.18 -16.38 -6.64
C LEU A 150 10.60 -16.75 -8.00
N ASN A 151 9.36 -17.22 -8.04
CA ASN A 151 8.67 -17.55 -9.27
C ASN A 151 8.48 -16.31 -10.16
N ARG A 152 8.09 -15.17 -9.58
CA ARG A 152 7.99 -13.90 -10.30
C ARG A 152 9.32 -13.43 -10.88
N LEU A 153 10.40 -13.58 -10.13
CA LEU A 153 11.75 -13.28 -10.62
C LEU A 153 12.17 -14.21 -11.78
N MET A 154 11.92 -15.51 -11.64
CA MET A 154 12.34 -16.51 -12.63
C MET A 154 11.49 -16.52 -13.90
N HIS A 155 10.19 -16.18 -13.82
CA HIS A 155 9.26 -16.20 -14.95
C HIS A 155 9.09 -14.86 -15.65
N GLY A 156 9.92 -13.86 -15.32
CA GLY A 156 10.02 -12.63 -16.08
C GLY A 156 8.98 -11.55 -15.76
N ASP A 157 8.20 -11.66 -14.68
CA ASP A 157 7.35 -10.57 -14.19
C ASP A 157 8.18 -9.31 -13.87
N ALA A 158 9.46 -9.48 -13.62
CA ALA A 158 10.40 -8.40 -13.36
C ALA A 158 10.87 -7.64 -14.62
N GLY A 159 10.43 -8.00 -15.82
CA GLY A 159 10.92 -7.36 -17.04
C GLY A 159 9.98 -7.40 -18.24
N ASN A 160 8.84 -8.02 -18.12
CA ASN A 160 7.91 -8.17 -19.24
C ASN A 160 6.95 -6.98 -19.29
N LYS A 161 7.02 -6.19 -20.38
CA LYS A 161 6.12 -5.07 -20.64
C LYS A 161 4.65 -5.50 -20.79
N ASP A 162 4.41 -6.78 -21.09
CA ASP A 162 3.08 -7.35 -21.29
C ASP A 162 2.37 -7.73 -19.99
N SER A 163 3.05 -7.58 -18.84
CA SER A 163 2.44 -7.81 -17.51
C SER A 163 1.73 -6.58 -16.92
N ILE A 164 1.70 -5.46 -17.63
CA ILE A 164 0.96 -4.26 -17.22
C ILE A 164 -0.53 -4.53 -17.46
N GLN A 165 -1.23 -4.96 -16.43
CA GLN A 165 -2.69 -4.97 -16.44
C GLN A 165 -3.17 -3.53 -16.20
N HIS A 166 -3.70 -2.90 -17.23
CA HIS A 166 -4.47 -1.67 -17.07
C HIS A 166 -5.77 -2.05 -16.36
N ALA A 167 -6.08 -1.40 -15.25
CA ALA A 167 -7.43 -1.45 -14.69
C ALA A 167 -8.35 -0.69 -15.66
N ASP A 168 -9.35 -1.40 -16.21
CA ASP A 168 -10.46 -0.79 -16.95
C ASP A 168 -11.34 0.07 -16.03
#